data_938539e9cdb464f8370289ca11708d32
#
_entry.id   938539e9cdb464f8370289ca11708d32
#
_cell.length_a   1.000
_cell.length_b   1.000
_cell.length_c   1.000
_cell.angle_alpha   90.00
_cell.angle_beta   90.00
_cell.angle_gamma   90.00
#
_symmetry.space_group_name_H-M   'P 1'
#
loop_
_entity.id
_entity.type
_entity.pdbx_description
1 polymer ?
#
loop_
_entity_poly.entity_id
_entity_poly.type
_entity_poly.pdbx_seq_one_letter_code
_entity_poly.pdbx_strand_id
1 'polypeptide(L)'
;MELQEHVLVTRVDNVSILKIGSPPQVSACLSLTSYFSVFFTSDGRQIEIRHDNLDGIDRSVSGCYTHLLLRCRTLSAYAVTIPGDKLGQDVYQSLRSLSDLLTSRRAVEQRLCFQFVFRLPGCANGWEKYNLNRPSSLPDTCDPTDWRLSLANAGQKLCPGYPDSLIVPARVSDSQLAESAKHRIGGRLPVLAYLHPASRRFLLVGAGVANDNKRCPADLAVLAAALDISCRLAGGQRLFGCLVDTRSAKAAKAEGGIEPPQHYNQWRARYLDLPPVGDLLTSLCRLVGSLAAESLDAGLPRQFKKSESSSGGGSGAGSASSGTPHWMDALQRTLDAANQLAGLLDGPAAREFACVFLHGRTGRDYSLLLAALVQVMLCPLARQFDGFLAVIDRAFVQFSHPFHRRCARSALYSLQPQQQQSSQQQQQQQQQLLQQQQLAESAPVFLLFLDCCRCLCRQYPAAFEFSEDLLISLAENAYCSNYGTFLFDDCASRARLQAAESTVSLWSHFDQPSIRSYLINPLYNLRRPASQAVLLADTRPAELTPWTELYLGAVCCPLAEAPPPRERLAARLADSLQRERELEERLARLKRQQLSDNSTDGCAA
;
A
#
# COMPACT_ATOMS: atom_id res chain seq x y z
N MET A 1 27.78 15.27 -6.14
CA MET A 1 28.11 13.83 -6.06
C MET A 1 28.16 13.34 -7.50
N GLU A 2 29.33 13.03 -8.00
CA GLU A 2 29.52 12.62 -9.40
C GLU A 2 29.18 11.12 -9.52
N LEU A 3 27.91 10.82 -9.79
CA LEU A 3 27.42 9.45 -9.97
C LEU A 3 28.15 8.71 -11.11
N GLN A 4 28.70 9.46 -12.05
CA GLN A 4 29.38 8.91 -13.22
C GLN A 4 30.71 8.19 -12.87
N GLU A 5 31.37 8.56 -11.78
CA GLU A 5 32.58 7.88 -11.28
C GLU A 5 32.30 6.42 -10.83
N HIS A 6 31.05 6.09 -10.54
CA HIS A 6 30.64 4.75 -10.14
C HIS A 6 30.26 3.84 -11.33
N VAL A 7 30.24 4.37 -12.55
CA VAL A 7 30.01 3.61 -13.79
C VAL A 7 31.35 3.10 -14.33
N LEU A 8 31.75 1.89 -13.93
CA LEU A 8 33.03 1.29 -14.36
C LEU A 8 33.01 0.84 -15.82
N VAL A 9 31.81 0.49 -16.33
CA VAL A 9 31.59 0.04 -17.71
C VAL A 9 30.32 0.67 -18.25
N THR A 10 30.42 1.34 -19.41
CA THR A 10 29.26 2.02 -20.01
C THR A 10 28.47 1.15 -20.99
N ARG A 11 29.13 0.12 -21.59
CA ARG A 11 28.49 -0.75 -22.58
C ARG A 11 29.05 -2.17 -22.51
N VAL A 12 28.16 -3.14 -22.64
CA VAL A 12 28.46 -4.57 -22.68
C VAL A 12 27.65 -5.23 -23.79
N ASP A 13 28.34 -5.78 -24.78
CA ASP A 13 27.72 -6.51 -25.88
C ASP A 13 27.58 -8.02 -25.53
N ASN A 14 26.73 -8.72 -26.26
CA ASN A 14 26.49 -10.17 -26.11
C ASN A 14 26.01 -10.56 -24.69
N VAL A 15 25.22 -9.70 -24.06
CA VAL A 15 24.52 -10.02 -22.81
C VAL A 15 23.23 -10.76 -23.12
N SER A 16 22.79 -11.66 -22.27
CA SER A 16 21.44 -12.18 -22.36
C SER A 16 20.64 -11.79 -21.12
N ILE A 17 19.38 -11.43 -21.32
CA ILE A 17 18.46 -11.03 -20.27
C ILE A 17 17.20 -11.88 -20.31
N LEU A 18 16.74 -12.29 -19.13
CA LEU A 18 15.48 -13.02 -18.92
C LEU A 18 14.70 -12.33 -17.80
N LYS A 19 13.51 -11.86 -18.07
CA LYS A 19 12.58 -11.47 -17.01
C LYS A 19 11.98 -12.74 -16.40
N ILE A 20 12.11 -12.90 -15.09
CA ILE A 20 11.57 -14.07 -14.37
C ILE A 20 10.05 -14.08 -14.50
N GLY A 21 9.47 -15.25 -14.85
CA GLY A 21 8.04 -15.39 -15.14
C GLY A 21 7.63 -15.07 -16.58
N SER A 22 8.54 -14.60 -17.44
CA SER A 22 8.23 -14.26 -18.85
C SER A 22 9.30 -14.81 -19.79
N PRO A 23 9.21 -16.04 -20.28
CA PRO A 23 10.12 -16.57 -21.30
C PRO A 23 9.85 -15.90 -22.67
N PRO A 24 10.83 -15.85 -23.60
CA PRO A 24 12.15 -16.45 -23.55
C PRO A 24 13.27 -15.51 -23.07
N GLN A 25 14.45 -16.13 -22.80
CA GLN A 25 15.71 -15.38 -22.66
C GLN A 25 16.09 -14.73 -24.00
N VAL A 26 16.42 -13.44 -23.97
CA VAL A 26 16.71 -12.65 -25.17
C VAL A 26 18.15 -12.14 -25.14
N SER A 27 18.81 -12.20 -26.30
CA SER A 27 20.14 -11.58 -26.48
C SER A 27 19.99 -10.06 -26.51
N ALA A 28 20.93 -9.34 -25.87
CA ALA A 28 20.88 -7.89 -25.75
C ALA A 28 22.25 -7.25 -25.71
N CYS A 29 22.30 -5.93 -25.92
CA CYS A 29 23.40 -5.07 -25.57
C CYS A 29 23.00 -4.25 -24.33
N LEU A 30 23.81 -4.29 -23.26
CA LEU A 30 23.62 -3.51 -22.05
C LEU A 30 24.32 -2.16 -22.18
N SER A 31 23.61 -1.06 -21.94
CA SER A 31 24.15 0.27 -21.72
C SER A 31 23.92 0.68 -20.26
N LEU A 32 24.99 0.99 -19.53
CA LEU A 32 24.96 1.47 -18.17
C LEU A 32 25.09 3.00 -18.13
N THR A 33 24.16 3.66 -17.49
CA THR A 33 24.23 5.09 -17.19
C THR A 33 24.30 5.30 -15.67
N SER A 34 24.35 6.54 -15.20
CA SER A 34 24.33 6.84 -13.76
C SER A 34 23.00 6.45 -13.08
N TYR A 35 21.90 6.31 -13.81
CA TYR A 35 20.55 6.12 -13.25
C TYR A 35 19.85 4.86 -13.75
N PHE A 36 20.20 4.38 -14.94
CA PHE A 36 19.52 3.29 -15.62
C PHE A 36 20.49 2.28 -16.20
N SER A 37 20.10 1.03 -16.15
CA SER A 37 20.59 -0.04 -17.01
C SER A 37 19.60 -0.23 -18.16
N VAL A 38 20.05 -0.04 -19.38
CA VAL A 38 19.23 -0.14 -20.59
C VAL A 38 19.70 -1.34 -21.40
N PHE A 39 18.80 -2.30 -21.64
CA PHE A 39 19.04 -3.48 -22.44
C PHE A 39 18.35 -3.32 -23.79
N PHE A 40 19.14 -3.19 -24.85
CA PHE A 40 18.66 -3.19 -26.23
C PHE A 40 18.64 -4.63 -26.74
N THR A 41 17.47 -5.21 -26.84
CA THR A 41 17.28 -6.63 -27.16
C THR A 41 17.33 -6.88 -28.66
N SER A 42 17.69 -8.11 -29.08
CA SER A 42 17.81 -8.49 -30.49
C SER A 42 16.49 -8.49 -31.25
N ASP A 43 15.36 -8.51 -30.53
CA ASP A 43 14.01 -8.40 -31.09
C ASP A 43 13.50 -6.93 -31.20
N GLY A 44 14.38 -5.96 -30.98
CA GLY A 44 14.10 -4.53 -31.11
C GLY A 44 13.46 -3.87 -29.90
N ARG A 45 13.29 -4.62 -28.79
CA ARG A 45 12.75 -4.07 -27.53
C ARG A 45 13.84 -3.40 -26.71
N GLN A 46 13.41 -2.48 -25.83
CA GLN A 46 14.28 -1.81 -24.87
C GLN A 46 13.75 -2.10 -23.46
N ILE A 47 14.59 -2.67 -22.60
CA ILE A 47 14.26 -2.93 -21.20
C ILE A 47 15.07 -1.97 -20.35
N GLU A 48 14.40 -1.12 -19.60
CA GLU A 48 15.02 -0.15 -18.68
C GLU A 48 14.84 -0.59 -17.24
N ILE A 49 15.95 -0.64 -16.50
CA ILE A 49 15.94 -0.94 -15.07
C ILE A 49 16.59 0.25 -14.35
N ARG A 50 15.84 0.95 -13.55
CA ARG A 50 16.33 2.03 -12.69
C ARG A 50 17.20 1.46 -11.57
N HIS A 51 18.32 2.11 -11.26
CA HIS A 51 19.21 1.65 -10.22
C HIS A 51 18.63 1.84 -8.80
N ASP A 52 17.80 2.86 -8.58
CA ASP A 52 17.06 3.04 -7.34
C ASP A 52 15.90 2.04 -7.16
N ASN A 53 15.51 1.32 -8.22
CA ASN A 53 14.54 0.21 -8.15
C ASN A 53 15.19 -1.11 -7.71
N LEU A 54 16.52 -1.22 -7.75
CA LEU A 54 17.21 -2.45 -7.34
C LEU A 54 17.13 -2.63 -5.81
N ASP A 55 16.60 -3.77 -5.39
CA ASP A 55 16.48 -4.16 -3.98
C ASP A 55 17.55 -5.16 -3.56
N GLY A 56 18.03 -5.98 -4.52
CA GLY A 56 19.11 -6.92 -4.32
C GLY A 56 19.74 -7.37 -5.63
N ILE A 57 21.03 -7.66 -5.59
CA ILE A 57 21.80 -8.16 -6.73
C ILE A 57 22.60 -9.36 -6.26
N ASP A 58 22.32 -10.55 -6.81
CA ASP A 58 23.12 -11.75 -6.58
C ASP A 58 24.05 -11.97 -7.77
N ARG A 59 25.28 -12.37 -7.49
CA ARG A 59 26.28 -12.70 -8.50
C ARG A 59 26.74 -14.14 -8.34
N SER A 60 26.78 -14.86 -9.44
CA SER A 60 27.40 -16.18 -9.55
C SER A 60 28.25 -16.27 -10.82
N VAL A 61 29.28 -17.10 -10.79
CA VAL A 61 30.19 -17.31 -11.93
C VAL A 61 30.11 -18.78 -12.33
N SER A 62 29.94 -19.02 -13.62
CA SER A 62 29.95 -20.39 -14.18
C SER A 62 30.67 -20.42 -15.53
N GLY A 63 31.79 -21.12 -15.57
CA GLY A 63 32.67 -21.12 -16.73
C GLY A 63 33.21 -19.71 -17.08
N CYS A 64 32.98 -19.27 -18.30
CA CYS A 64 33.38 -17.95 -18.77
C CYS A 64 32.27 -16.89 -18.68
N TYR A 65 31.18 -17.16 -17.93
CA TYR A 65 30.06 -16.26 -17.80
C TYR A 65 29.84 -15.85 -16.34
N THR A 66 29.47 -14.58 -16.16
CA THR A 66 28.92 -14.06 -14.90
C THR A 66 27.41 -13.97 -15.02
N HIS A 67 26.71 -14.51 -14.04
CA HIS A 67 25.26 -14.45 -13.93
C HIS A 67 24.88 -13.51 -12.80
N LEU A 68 24.04 -12.51 -13.11
CA LEU A 68 23.47 -11.58 -12.14
C LEU A 68 21.96 -11.84 -12.04
N LEU A 69 21.45 -11.92 -10.81
CA LEU A 69 20.02 -11.87 -10.52
C LEU A 69 19.70 -10.50 -9.94
N LEU A 70 19.01 -9.68 -10.72
CA LEU A 70 18.57 -8.34 -10.34
C LEU A 70 17.16 -8.42 -9.78
N ARG A 71 16.99 -8.14 -8.50
CA ARG A 71 15.68 -8.07 -7.84
C ARG A 71 15.27 -6.62 -7.70
N CYS A 72 14.08 -6.28 -8.20
CA CYS A 72 13.53 -4.94 -8.18
C CYS A 72 12.52 -4.77 -7.03
N ARG A 73 12.42 -3.57 -6.49
CA ARG A 73 11.43 -3.21 -5.47
C ARG A 73 10.00 -3.34 -5.97
N THR A 74 9.79 -3.13 -7.26
CA THR A 74 8.51 -3.29 -7.96
C THR A 74 8.12 -4.76 -8.20
N LEU A 75 8.67 -5.70 -7.40
CA LEU A 75 8.38 -7.13 -7.45
C LEU A 75 8.70 -7.81 -8.78
N SER A 76 9.58 -7.22 -9.60
CA SER A 76 10.12 -7.82 -10.81
C SER A 76 11.57 -8.30 -10.59
N ALA A 77 11.96 -9.38 -11.27
CA ALA A 77 13.31 -9.90 -11.20
C ALA A 77 13.83 -10.24 -12.61
N TYR A 78 15.14 -10.02 -12.82
CA TYR A 78 15.79 -10.26 -14.10
C TYR A 78 17.05 -11.09 -13.90
N ALA A 79 17.19 -12.18 -14.67
CA ALA A 79 18.42 -12.93 -14.77
C ALA A 79 19.23 -12.40 -15.96
N VAL A 80 20.46 -11.93 -15.69
CA VAL A 80 21.35 -11.35 -16.68
C VAL A 80 22.61 -12.21 -16.77
N THR A 81 22.99 -12.61 -17.98
CA THR A 81 24.23 -13.36 -18.22
C THR A 81 25.21 -12.50 -19.02
N ILE A 82 26.41 -12.30 -18.49
CA ILE A 82 27.44 -11.42 -19.03
C ILE A 82 28.66 -12.28 -19.39
N PRO A 83 29.27 -12.12 -20.58
CA PRO A 83 30.47 -12.82 -20.92
C PRO A 83 31.68 -12.25 -20.15
N GLY A 84 32.47 -13.13 -19.56
CA GLY A 84 33.70 -12.78 -18.82
C GLY A 84 33.45 -12.45 -17.34
N ASP A 85 34.39 -12.87 -16.49
CA ASP A 85 34.29 -12.65 -15.04
C ASP A 85 34.61 -11.19 -14.65
N LYS A 86 35.68 -10.62 -15.21
CA LYS A 86 36.08 -9.23 -14.91
C LYS A 86 34.98 -8.25 -15.30
N LEU A 87 34.44 -8.39 -16.53
CA LEU A 87 33.37 -7.53 -17.03
C LEU A 87 32.10 -7.64 -16.17
N GLY A 88 31.73 -8.88 -15.79
CA GLY A 88 30.63 -9.12 -14.91
C GLY A 88 30.84 -8.54 -13.51
N GLN A 89 32.07 -8.54 -13.00
CA GLN A 89 32.42 -7.93 -11.72
C GLN A 89 32.29 -6.41 -11.77
N ASP A 90 32.79 -5.77 -12.86
CA ASP A 90 32.70 -4.31 -13.04
C ASP A 90 31.23 -3.84 -13.14
N VAL A 91 30.39 -4.58 -13.87
CA VAL A 91 28.93 -4.33 -13.93
C VAL A 91 28.30 -4.50 -12.55
N TYR A 92 28.58 -5.59 -11.83
CA TYR A 92 28.07 -5.84 -10.48
C TYR A 92 28.42 -4.72 -9.50
N GLN A 93 29.69 -4.28 -9.48
CA GLN A 93 30.15 -3.20 -8.61
C GLN A 93 29.47 -1.87 -8.94
N SER A 94 29.35 -1.55 -10.23
CA SER A 94 28.66 -0.34 -10.68
C SER A 94 27.21 -0.32 -10.23
N LEU A 95 26.46 -1.38 -10.49
CA LEU A 95 25.04 -1.48 -10.12
C LEU A 95 24.83 -1.39 -8.61
N ARG A 96 25.69 -2.06 -7.83
CA ARG A 96 25.62 -2.04 -6.36
C ARG A 96 25.89 -0.65 -5.82
N SER A 97 26.98 -0.02 -6.22
CA SER A 97 27.34 1.33 -5.76
C SER A 97 26.28 2.36 -6.13
N LEU A 98 25.77 2.31 -7.36
CA LEU A 98 24.74 3.24 -7.82
C LEU A 98 23.42 3.02 -7.11
N SER A 99 23.00 1.77 -6.88
CA SER A 99 21.79 1.46 -6.11
C SER A 99 21.89 1.97 -4.68
N ASP A 100 22.98 1.68 -3.97
CA ASP A 100 23.20 2.13 -2.58
C ASP A 100 23.21 3.67 -2.48
N LEU A 101 23.85 4.35 -3.45
CA LEU A 101 23.89 5.81 -3.49
C LEU A 101 22.51 6.43 -3.73
N LEU A 102 21.78 5.95 -4.75
CA LEU A 102 20.49 6.52 -5.18
C LEU A 102 19.37 6.24 -4.17
N THR A 103 19.47 5.18 -3.38
CA THR A 103 18.51 4.84 -2.33
C THR A 103 18.83 5.45 -0.96
N SER A 104 20.00 6.12 -0.85
CA SER A 104 20.38 6.80 0.38
C SER A 104 19.39 7.93 0.71
N ARG A 105 19.17 8.17 2.02
CA ARG A 105 18.32 9.27 2.47
C ARG A 105 18.73 10.62 1.88
N ARG A 106 20.04 10.87 1.76
CA ARG A 106 20.58 12.09 1.15
C ARG A 106 20.20 12.23 -0.32
N ALA A 107 20.27 11.14 -1.09
CA ALA A 107 19.88 11.14 -2.49
C ALA A 107 18.38 11.43 -2.68
N VAL A 108 17.54 10.83 -1.83
CA VAL A 108 16.10 11.08 -1.82
C VAL A 108 15.80 12.53 -1.45
N GLU A 109 16.42 13.07 -0.41
CA GLU A 109 16.26 14.48 0.00
C GLU A 109 16.77 15.45 -1.07
N GLN A 110 17.84 15.12 -1.79
CA GLN A 110 18.34 15.89 -2.93
C GLN A 110 17.59 15.61 -4.24
N ARG A 111 16.64 14.68 -4.21
CA ARG A 111 15.81 14.30 -5.37
C ARG A 111 16.65 13.94 -6.60
N LEU A 112 17.76 13.26 -6.40
CA LEU A 112 18.66 12.87 -7.50
C LEU A 112 17.94 12.04 -8.56
N CYS A 113 17.01 11.16 -8.14
CA CYS A 113 16.22 10.33 -9.05
C CYS A 113 15.19 11.13 -9.87
N PHE A 114 14.91 12.40 -9.51
CA PHE A 114 13.91 13.24 -10.17
C PHE A 114 14.54 14.31 -11.08
N GLN A 115 15.84 14.33 -11.25
CA GLN A 115 16.52 15.28 -12.14
C GLN A 115 16.17 15.10 -13.63
N PHE A 116 15.64 13.94 -13.99
CA PHE A 116 15.18 13.61 -15.34
C PHE A 116 13.66 13.72 -15.54
N VAL A 117 12.96 14.25 -14.56
CA VAL A 117 11.50 14.25 -14.61
C VAL A 117 10.99 15.13 -15.74
N PHE A 118 10.27 14.48 -16.64
CA PHE A 118 9.49 15.12 -17.70
C PHE A 118 8.56 16.17 -17.11
N ARG A 119 8.66 17.40 -17.58
CA ARG A 119 7.55 18.33 -17.50
C ARG A 119 6.50 17.82 -18.48
N LEU A 120 5.37 17.36 -17.97
CA LEU A 120 4.25 16.94 -18.82
C LEU A 120 3.57 18.21 -19.36
N PRO A 121 3.75 18.56 -20.65
CA PRO A 121 3.14 19.76 -21.20
C PRO A 121 1.62 19.57 -21.24
N GLY A 122 0.87 20.56 -20.77
CA GLY A 122 -0.59 20.59 -20.89
C GLY A 122 -1.38 19.80 -19.85
N CYS A 123 -0.75 19.20 -18.83
CA CYS A 123 -1.46 18.55 -17.74
C CYS A 123 -1.74 19.53 -16.59
N ALA A 124 -2.93 19.45 -15.99
CA ALA A 124 -3.23 20.14 -14.76
C ALA A 124 -2.26 19.74 -13.66
N ASN A 125 -1.99 20.66 -12.72
CA ASN A 125 -1.12 20.35 -11.57
C ASN A 125 -1.83 19.35 -10.64
N GLY A 126 -1.46 18.06 -10.74
CA GLY A 126 -2.07 17.00 -9.94
C GLY A 126 -1.82 17.14 -8.44
N TRP A 127 -0.85 17.95 -8.00
CA TRP A 127 -0.64 18.28 -6.60
C TRP A 127 -1.78 19.14 -6.01
N GLU A 128 -2.46 19.91 -6.85
CA GLU A 128 -3.59 20.75 -6.44
C GLU A 128 -4.92 20.01 -6.57
N LYS A 129 -5.00 18.98 -7.39
CA LYS A 129 -6.25 18.27 -7.73
C LYS A 129 -7.01 17.77 -6.50
N TYR A 130 -6.31 17.21 -5.52
CA TYR A 130 -6.89 16.68 -4.28
C TYR A 130 -6.39 17.44 -3.05
N ASN A 131 -5.79 18.62 -3.25
CA ASN A 131 -5.09 19.35 -2.21
C ASN A 131 -6.06 19.91 -1.17
N LEU A 132 -6.26 19.17 -0.08
CA LEU A 132 -6.96 19.63 1.12
C LEU A 132 -6.10 20.57 1.99
N ASN A 133 -4.84 20.83 1.62
CA ASN A 133 -4.01 21.82 2.36
C ASN A 133 -4.58 23.23 2.26
N ARG A 134 -5.47 23.47 1.30
CA ARG A 134 -6.25 24.69 1.18
C ARG A 134 -7.72 24.38 0.84
N PRO A 135 -8.45 23.61 1.66
CA PRO A 135 -9.88 23.59 1.46
C PRO A 135 -10.39 24.98 1.78
N SER A 136 -10.91 25.65 0.79
CA SER A 136 -11.63 26.90 0.95
C SER A 136 -12.96 26.72 1.70
N SER A 137 -13.40 25.48 1.87
CA SER A 137 -14.67 25.11 2.49
C SER A 137 -14.63 23.72 3.13
N LEU A 138 -15.51 23.48 4.08
CA LEU A 138 -15.83 22.14 4.56
C LEU A 138 -16.40 21.29 3.41
N PRO A 139 -16.20 19.95 3.40
CA PRO A 139 -16.92 19.07 2.50
C PRO A 139 -18.45 19.28 2.64
N ASP A 140 -19.19 19.21 1.54
CA ASP A 140 -20.66 19.39 1.52
C ASP A 140 -21.41 18.44 2.46
N THR A 141 -20.77 17.31 2.83
CA THR A 141 -21.29 16.37 3.81
C THR A 141 -21.21 16.87 5.25
N CYS A 142 -20.39 17.88 5.54
CA CYS A 142 -20.15 18.41 6.88
C CYS A 142 -21.01 19.66 7.13
N ASP A 143 -21.85 19.63 8.16
CA ASP A 143 -22.59 20.80 8.58
C ASP A 143 -21.64 21.78 9.31
N PRO A 144 -21.58 23.07 8.92
CA PRO A 144 -20.74 24.07 9.59
C PRO A 144 -21.08 24.33 11.06
N THR A 145 -22.29 23.97 11.50
CA THR A 145 -22.68 24.07 12.92
C THR A 145 -22.04 22.97 13.77
N ASP A 146 -21.72 21.85 13.16
CA ASP A 146 -21.15 20.66 13.82
C ASP A 146 -19.62 20.60 13.65
N TRP A 147 -19.15 20.91 12.45
CA TRP A 147 -17.75 20.78 12.06
C TRP A 147 -17.16 22.10 11.62
N ARG A 148 -15.89 22.29 11.87
CA ARG A 148 -15.12 23.42 11.36
C ARG A 148 -13.79 22.97 10.77
N LEU A 149 -13.28 23.80 9.87
CA LEU A 149 -11.90 23.71 9.42
C LEU A 149 -11.01 24.49 10.38
N SER A 150 -10.05 23.81 10.99
CA SER A 150 -9.06 24.44 11.87
C SER A 150 -7.71 24.52 11.19
N LEU A 151 -7.09 25.70 11.26
CA LEU A 151 -5.71 25.93 10.81
C LEU A 151 -4.69 25.83 11.97
N ALA A 152 -5.08 25.25 13.10
CA ALA A 152 -4.17 25.08 14.25
C ALA A 152 -2.90 24.31 13.91
N ASN A 153 -2.94 23.45 12.86
CA ASN A 153 -1.77 22.72 12.36
C ASN A 153 -1.02 23.44 11.23
N ALA A 154 -1.32 24.69 10.92
CA ALA A 154 -0.63 25.42 9.86
C ALA A 154 0.89 25.42 10.05
N GLY A 155 1.64 25.03 9.01
CA GLY A 155 3.08 24.78 9.08
C GLY A 155 3.45 23.55 9.90
N GLN A 156 2.52 22.57 10.05
CA GLN A 156 2.66 21.28 10.74
C GLN A 156 3.12 21.43 12.22
N LYS A 157 2.69 22.49 12.89
CA LYS A 157 3.13 22.85 14.25
C LYS A 157 2.66 21.88 15.33
N LEU A 158 1.46 21.30 15.19
CA LEU A 158 0.90 20.36 16.16
C LEU A 158 1.29 18.93 15.83
N CYS A 159 1.20 18.56 14.56
CA CYS A 159 1.44 17.21 14.07
C CYS A 159 2.14 17.25 12.70
N PRO A 160 3.41 16.83 12.61
CA PRO A 160 4.14 16.75 11.33
C PRO A 160 3.48 15.85 10.29
N GLY A 161 2.71 14.87 10.77
CA GLY A 161 2.03 13.86 9.96
C GLY A 161 0.59 14.22 9.61
N TYR A 162 0.15 15.45 9.80
CA TYR A 162 -1.19 15.90 9.39
C TYR A 162 -1.10 17.08 8.42
N PRO A 163 -2.11 17.30 7.57
CA PRO A 163 -2.18 18.51 6.74
C PRO A 163 -2.34 19.77 7.58
N ASP A 164 -2.12 20.92 6.97
CA ASP A 164 -2.24 22.24 7.62
C ASP A 164 -3.64 22.50 8.18
N SER A 165 -4.65 22.01 7.48
CA SER A 165 -6.05 22.16 7.85
C SER A 165 -6.66 20.84 8.34
N LEU A 166 -7.37 20.91 9.46
CA LEU A 166 -8.00 19.77 10.12
C LEU A 166 -9.50 19.97 10.21
N ILE A 167 -10.28 18.94 9.92
CA ILE A 167 -11.73 18.95 10.16
C ILE A 167 -11.96 18.42 11.57
N VAL A 168 -12.50 19.29 12.43
CA VAL A 168 -12.69 19.05 13.87
C VAL A 168 -14.07 19.52 14.32
N PRO A 169 -14.59 19.05 15.47
CA PRO A 169 -15.85 19.55 16.01
C PRO A 169 -15.83 21.06 16.21
N ALA A 170 -16.88 21.77 15.78
CA ALA A 170 -16.94 23.23 15.78
C ALA A 170 -16.77 23.87 17.17
N ARG A 171 -17.22 23.17 18.22
CA ARG A 171 -17.16 23.63 19.62
C ARG A 171 -15.78 23.54 20.27
N VAL A 172 -14.83 22.84 19.64
CA VAL A 172 -13.47 22.65 20.18
C VAL A 172 -12.60 23.83 19.76
N SER A 173 -11.91 24.45 20.71
CA SER A 173 -10.98 25.55 20.44
C SER A 173 -9.61 25.04 19.94
N ASP A 174 -8.84 25.90 19.25
CA ASP A 174 -7.49 25.56 18.78
C ASP A 174 -6.52 25.29 19.94
N SER A 175 -6.71 25.93 21.10
CA SER A 175 -5.94 25.62 22.31
C SER A 175 -6.21 24.21 22.83
N GLN A 176 -7.46 23.75 22.81
CA GLN A 176 -7.80 22.37 23.17
C GLN A 176 -7.22 21.37 22.17
N LEU A 177 -7.21 21.69 20.87
CA LEU A 177 -6.56 20.85 19.86
C LEU A 177 -5.06 20.72 20.13
N ALA A 178 -4.38 21.81 20.49
CA ALA A 178 -2.96 21.81 20.81
C ALA A 178 -2.63 20.96 22.04
N GLU A 179 -3.44 21.04 23.09
CA GLU A 179 -3.28 20.19 24.28
C GLU A 179 -3.59 18.71 24.00
N SER A 180 -4.63 18.42 23.21
CA SER A 180 -4.93 17.06 22.77
C SER A 180 -3.77 16.48 21.93
N ALA A 181 -3.18 17.28 21.02
CA ALA A 181 -2.02 16.85 20.24
C ALA A 181 -0.83 16.48 21.14
N LYS A 182 -0.52 17.26 22.19
CA LYS A 182 0.54 16.92 23.15
C LYS A 182 0.27 15.64 23.93
N HIS A 183 -0.99 15.26 24.10
CA HIS A 183 -1.41 14.05 24.79
C HIS A 183 -1.33 12.80 23.91
N ARG A 184 -1.38 12.94 22.59
CA ARG A 184 -1.38 11.84 21.62
C ARG A 184 0.01 11.57 21.04
N ILE A 185 0.32 10.30 20.78
CA ILE A 185 1.60 9.89 20.19
C ILE A 185 1.79 10.59 18.84
N GLY A 186 2.94 11.24 18.67
CA GLY A 186 3.28 11.97 17.45
C GLY A 186 2.38 13.17 17.12
N GLY A 187 1.66 13.69 18.12
CA GLY A 187 0.74 14.81 17.92
C GLY A 187 -0.56 14.46 17.19
N ARG A 188 -0.82 13.18 16.95
CA ARG A 188 -1.95 12.72 16.13
C ARG A 188 -3.25 12.68 16.92
N LEU A 189 -3.81 13.86 17.16
CA LEU A 189 -5.11 14.06 17.81
C LEU A 189 -6.26 13.46 16.98
N PRO A 190 -7.44 13.17 17.58
CA PRO A 190 -8.60 12.70 16.84
C PRO A 190 -9.10 13.73 15.84
N VAL A 191 -9.16 13.37 14.54
CA VAL A 191 -9.65 14.20 13.44
C VAL A 191 -10.63 13.43 12.57
N LEU A 192 -11.53 14.13 11.89
CA LEU A 192 -12.51 13.51 11.00
C LEU A 192 -11.81 12.94 9.76
N ALA A 193 -11.93 11.63 9.56
CA ALA A 193 -11.48 10.95 8.35
C ALA A 193 -12.62 10.69 7.37
N TYR A 194 -13.78 10.28 7.85
CA TYR A 194 -14.94 9.95 7.01
C TYR A 194 -16.25 10.24 7.74
N LEU A 195 -17.19 10.85 7.03
CA LEU A 195 -18.59 11.02 7.43
C LEU A 195 -19.46 10.27 6.42
N HIS A 196 -20.21 9.27 6.90
CA HIS A 196 -21.10 8.48 6.04
C HIS A 196 -22.37 9.26 5.71
N PRO A 197 -22.65 9.54 4.42
CA PRO A 197 -23.76 10.44 4.05
C PRO A 197 -25.14 9.96 4.50
N ALA A 198 -25.40 8.64 4.39
CA ALA A 198 -26.72 8.09 4.68
C ALA A 198 -27.01 7.99 6.18
N SER A 199 -26.11 7.36 6.96
CA SER A 199 -26.32 7.17 8.40
C SER A 199 -25.91 8.37 9.25
N ARG A 200 -25.16 9.35 8.66
CA ARG A 200 -24.58 10.50 9.35
C ARG A 200 -23.59 10.14 10.47
N ARG A 201 -23.20 8.85 10.55
CA ARG A 201 -22.14 8.39 11.43
C ARG A 201 -20.78 8.68 10.84
N PHE A 202 -19.78 8.77 11.69
CA PHE A 202 -18.46 9.16 11.22
C PHE A 202 -17.33 8.38 11.88
N LEU A 203 -16.20 8.41 11.21
CA LEU A 203 -14.94 7.82 11.60
C LEU A 203 -13.93 8.92 11.89
N LEU A 204 -13.42 8.94 13.12
CA LEU A 204 -12.25 9.71 13.49
C LEU A 204 -11.01 8.83 13.39
N VAL A 205 -9.87 9.41 13.05
CA VAL A 205 -8.55 8.75 13.09
C VAL A 205 -7.59 9.53 13.98
N GLY A 206 -6.65 8.81 14.58
CA GLY A 206 -5.62 9.41 15.43
C GLY A 206 -4.60 8.38 15.90
N ALA A 207 -3.84 8.70 16.94
CA ALA A 207 -2.94 7.78 17.62
C ALA A 207 -3.40 7.50 19.04
N GLY A 208 -2.84 6.48 19.67
CA GLY A 208 -3.02 6.21 21.08
C GLY A 208 -2.45 7.32 21.96
N VAL A 209 -2.78 7.29 23.25
CA VAL A 209 -2.26 8.26 24.23
C VAL A 209 -0.77 8.05 24.48
N ALA A 210 -0.03 9.13 24.72
CA ALA A 210 1.42 9.07 24.98
C ALA A 210 1.72 8.57 26.41
N ASN A 211 0.79 8.78 27.34
CA ASN A 211 0.91 8.33 28.73
C ASN A 211 -0.47 7.91 29.24
N ASP A 212 -0.64 6.61 29.44
CA ASP A 212 -1.90 5.97 29.84
C ASP A 212 -2.38 6.43 31.24
N ASN A 213 -1.49 6.90 32.10
CA ASN A 213 -1.81 7.34 33.46
C ASN A 213 -2.23 8.81 33.54
N LYS A 214 -2.05 9.57 32.46
CA LYS A 214 -2.30 11.01 32.47
C LYS A 214 -3.69 11.32 31.88
N ARG A 215 -4.55 11.94 32.70
CA ARG A 215 -5.82 12.50 32.22
C ARG A 215 -5.57 13.80 31.45
N CYS A 216 -6.19 13.97 30.29
CA CYS A 216 -6.15 15.20 29.50
C CYS A 216 -7.58 15.72 29.26
N PRO A 217 -8.02 16.77 29.98
CA PRO A 217 -9.35 17.33 29.81
C PRO A 217 -9.63 17.83 28.39
N ALA A 218 -8.62 18.36 27.70
CA ALA A 218 -8.75 18.85 26.33
C ALA A 218 -9.01 17.71 25.34
N ASP A 219 -8.32 16.58 25.47
CA ASP A 219 -8.55 15.41 24.63
C ASP A 219 -9.93 14.81 24.85
N LEU A 220 -10.36 14.74 26.12
CA LEU A 220 -11.72 14.32 26.47
C LEU A 220 -12.77 15.27 25.89
N ALA A 221 -12.50 16.58 25.86
CA ALA A 221 -13.43 17.55 25.28
C ALA A 221 -13.55 17.38 23.74
N VAL A 222 -12.47 17.05 23.03
CA VAL A 222 -12.51 16.75 21.60
C VAL A 222 -13.41 15.56 21.32
N LEU A 223 -13.21 14.45 22.05
CA LEU A 223 -13.98 13.22 21.87
C LEU A 223 -15.44 13.38 22.36
N ALA A 224 -15.70 14.12 23.44
CA ALA A 224 -17.04 14.43 23.91
C ALA A 224 -17.81 15.29 22.89
N ALA A 225 -17.17 16.33 22.31
CA ALA A 225 -17.80 17.15 21.28
C ALA A 225 -18.16 16.33 20.03
N ALA A 226 -17.29 15.42 19.62
CA ALA A 226 -17.60 14.49 18.52
C ALA A 226 -18.79 13.56 18.87
N LEU A 227 -18.81 13.00 20.07
CA LEU A 227 -19.89 12.12 20.51
C LEU A 227 -21.23 12.89 20.59
N ASP A 228 -21.22 14.13 21.07
CA ASP A 228 -22.42 14.98 21.13
C ASP A 228 -22.99 15.28 19.72
N ILE A 229 -22.14 15.52 18.73
CA ILE A 229 -22.57 15.67 17.33
C ILE A 229 -23.32 14.40 16.87
N SER A 230 -22.72 13.27 17.08
CA SER A 230 -23.29 11.99 16.61
C SER A 230 -24.59 11.63 17.33
N CYS A 231 -24.67 11.87 18.64
CA CYS A 231 -25.89 11.66 19.42
C CYS A 231 -27.04 12.59 18.96
N ARG A 232 -26.74 13.84 18.63
CA ARG A 232 -27.74 14.77 18.05
C ARG A 232 -28.23 14.32 16.70
N LEU A 233 -27.33 13.88 15.82
CA LEU A 233 -27.67 13.36 14.50
C LEU A 233 -28.47 12.05 14.57
N ALA A 234 -28.35 11.30 15.67
CA ALA A 234 -29.13 10.10 15.98
C ALA A 234 -30.47 10.40 16.70
N GLY A 235 -31.01 11.62 16.61
CA GLY A 235 -32.28 12.00 17.22
C GLY A 235 -32.22 12.24 18.75
N GLY A 236 -31.05 12.59 19.27
CA GLY A 236 -30.84 12.90 20.70
C GLY A 236 -30.68 11.67 21.59
N GLN A 237 -30.60 10.47 21.03
CA GLN A 237 -30.35 9.25 21.80
C GLN A 237 -28.95 9.29 22.41
N ARG A 238 -28.81 8.90 23.67
CA ARG A 238 -27.52 8.70 24.32
C ARG A 238 -26.92 7.39 23.84
N LEU A 239 -25.97 7.47 22.92
CA LEU A 239 -25.20 6.35 22.41
C LEU A 239 -23.75 6.41 22.93
N PHE A 240 -23.06 5.27 22.90
CA PHE A 240 -21.64 5.21 23.21
C PHE A 240 -20.79 5.54 21.98
N GLY A 241 -19.59 6.11 22.19
CA GLY A 241 -18.57 6.11 21.18
C GLY A 241 -17.83 4.76 21.16
N CYS A 242 -17.32 4.36 20.01
CA CYS A 242 -16.51 3.15 19.88
C CYS A 242 -15.04 3.53 19.69
N LEU A 243 -14.17 3.16 20.65
CA LEU A 243 -12.71 3.22 20.52
C LEU A 243 -12.24 1.93 19.87
N VAL A 244 -11.70 2.01 18.68
CA VAL A 244 -11.24 0.82 17.96
C VAL A 244 -9.71 0.86 17.85
N ASP A 245 -9.05 -0.06 18.57
CA ASP A 245 -7.61 -0.27 18.46
C ASP A 245 -7.34 -1.38 17.44
N THR A 246 -6.45 -1.12 16.50
CA THR A 246 -6.08 -2.07 15.45
C THR A 246 -5.26 -3.26 15.97
N ARG A 247 -4.68 -3.15 17.16
CA ARG A 247 -3.88 -4.18 17.82
C ARG A 247 -4.75 -5.17 18.59
N SER A 248 -4.18 -6.30 18.98
CA SER A 248 -4.79 -7.16 19.99
C SER A 248 -4.77 -6.50 21.37
N ALA A 249 -5.71 -6.87 22.24
CA ALA A 249 -5.74 -6.36 23.61
C ALA A 249 -4.42 -6.64 24.38
N LYS A 250 -3.79 -7.77 24.11
CA LYS A 250 -2.50 -8.15 24.70
C LYS A 250 -1.37 -7.23 24.20
N ALA A 251 -1.28 -7.01 22.90
CA ALA A 251 -0.26 -6.14 22.30
C ALA A 251 -0.46 -4.68 22.73
N ALA A 252 -1.68 -4.17 22.72
CA ALA A 252 -2.00 -2.83 23.16
C ALA A 252 -1.59 -2.60 24.63
N LYS A 253 -1.86 -3.57 25.51
CA LYS A 253 -1.46 -3.50 26.93
C LYS A 253 0.06 -3.55 27.11
N ALA A 254 0.77 -4.33 26.29
CA ALA A 254 2.23 -4.44 26.37
C ALA A 254 2.94 -3.18 25.84
N GLU A 255 2.43 -2.59 24.76
CA GLU A 255 3.04 -1.42 24.11
C GLU A 255 2.58 -0.08 24.68
N GLY A 256 1.50 -0.05 25.46
CA GLY A 256 0.84 1.16 25.94
C GLY A 256 0.07 1.91 24.84
N GLY A 257 -0.32 3.14 25.14
CA GLY A 257 -1.11 3.98 24.23
C GLY A 257 -2.59 3.64 24.22
N ILE A 258 -3.11 3.19 25.35
CA ILE A 258 -4.51 2.82 25.56
C ILE A 258 -5.23 3.96 26.29
N GLU A 259 -6.46 4.24 25.87
CA GLU A 259 -7.37 5.13 26.59
C GLU A 259 -7.90 4.45 27.87
N PRO A 260 -7.56 4.95 29.06
CA PRO A 260 -8.01 4.34 30.30
C PRO A 260 -9.54 4.44 30.44
N PRO A 261 -10.26 3.32 30.67
CA PRO A 261 -11.73 3.31 30.73
C PRO A 261 -12.32 4.25 31.79
N GLN A 262 -11.59 4.48 32.88
CA GLN A 262 -12.02 5.41 33.94
C GLN A 262 -12.05 6.88 33.49
N HIS A 263 -11.32 7.25 32.43
CA HIS A 263 -11.30 8.60 31.87
C HIS A 263 -12.24 8.71 30.65
N TYR A 264 -12.36 7.65 29.86
CA TYR A 264 -13.13 7.61 28.61
C TYR A 264 -14.42 6.76 28.80
N ASN A 265 -15.17 7.00 29.87
CA ASN A 265 -16.32 6.19 30.30
C ASN A 265 -17.51 6.17 29.32
N GLN A 266 -17.62 7.15 28.43
CA GLN A 266 -18.63 7.20 27.36
C GLN A 266 -18.19 6.45 26.10
N TRP A 267 -17.01 5.86 26.11
CA TRP A 267 -16.43 5.15 24.98
C TRP A 267 -16.22 3.68 25.33
N ARG A 268 -16.49 2.79 24.36
CA ARG A 268 -16.29 1.35 24.50
C ARG A 268 -15.10 0.93 23.66
N ALA A 269 -14.10 0.30 24.27
CA ALA A 269 -12.92 -0.19 23.58
C ALA A 269 -13.22 -1.50 22.84
N ARG A 270 -12.77 -1.61 21.60
CA ARG A 270 -12.72 -2.82 20.78
C ARG A 270 -11.32 -3.01 20.19
N TYR A 271 -10.89 -4.25 20.09
CA TYR A 271 -9.58 -4.62 19.56
C TYR A 271 -9.79 -5.48 18.32
N LEU A 272 -9.12 -5.14 17.21
CA LEU A 272 -9.28 -5.82 15.92
C LEU A 272 -8.34 -7.02 15.76
N ASP A 273 -7.33 -7.13 16.63
CA ASP A 273 -6.33 -8.22 16.61
C ASP A 273 -5.65 -8.42 15.26
N LEU A 274 -5.28 -7.31 14.60
CA LEU A 274 -4.56 -7.37 13.33
C LEU A 274 -3.10 -7.80 13.57
N PRO A 275 -2.48 -8.48 12.58
CA PRO A 275 -1.09 -8.90 12.67
C PRO A 275 -0.14 -7.72 12.94
N PRO A 276 0.97 -7.91 13.66
CA PRO A 276 1.97 -6.87 13.84
C PRO A 276 2.47 -6.36 12.48
N VAL A 277 2.59 -5.04 12.34
CA VAL A 277 3.04 -4.40 11.08
C VAL A 277 4.43 -4.92 10.65
N GLY A 278 5.32 -5.20 11.62
CA GLY A 278 6.65 -5.74 11.36
C GLY A 278 6.67 -7.14 10.74
N ASP A 279 5.60 -7.92 10.91
CA ASP A 279 5.53 -9.30 10.39
C ASP A 279 5.04 -9.36 8.93
N LEU A 280 4.43 -8.28 8.44
CA LEU A 280 3.81 -8.24 7.11
C LEU A 280 4.81 -8.50 5.99
N LEU A 281 6.01 -7.91 6.06
CA LEU A 281 7.02 -8.11 5.01
C LEU A 281 7.48 -9.57 4.95
N THR A 282 7.78 -10.17 6.10
CA THR A 282 8.18 -11.59 6.18
C THR A 282 7.08 -12.51 5.67
N SER A 283 5.84 -12.20 6.00
CA SER A 283 4.65 -12.92 5.54
C SER A 283 4.50 -12.87 4.02
N LEU A 284 4.67 -11.68 3.42
CA LEU A 284 4.63 -11.49 1.97
C LEU A 284 5.82 -12.17 1.27
N CYS A 285 7.04 -12.10 1.84
CA CYS A 285 8.20 -12.80 1.30
C CYS A 285 7.96 -14.32 1.19
N ARG A 286 7.33 -14.92 2.19
CA ARG A 286 6.98 -16.36 2.17
C ARG A 286 5.97 -16.68 1.08
N LEU A 287 4.93 -15.86 0.93
CA LEU A 287 3.94 -16.05 -0.13
C LEU A 287 4.60 -15.95 -1.52
N VAL A 288 5.36 -14.87 -1.77
CA VAL A 288 6.03 -14.67 -3.06
C VAL A 288 7.04 -15.78 -3.34
N GLY A 289 7.77 -16.25 -2.33
CA GLY A 289 8.69 -17.37 -2.44
C GLY A 289 7.99 -18.67 -2.81
N SER A 290 6.83 -18.99 -2.22
CA SER A 290 6.07 -20.20 -2.57
C SER A 290 5.50 -20.13 -3.99
N LEU A 291 4.92 -19.00 -4.38
CA LEU A 291 4.40 -18.77 -5.73
C LEU A 291 5.52 -18.82 -6.79
N ALA A 292 6.69 -18.24 -6.47
CA ALA A 292 7.85 -18.31 -7.33
C ALA A 292 8.36 -19.76 -7.48
N ALA A 293 8.43 -20.55 -6.42
CA ALA A 293 8.85 -21.95 -6.48
C ALA A 293 7.95 -22.78 -7.39
N GLU A 294 6.64 -22.60 -7.31
CA GLU A 294 5.67 -23.26 -8.20
C GLU A 294 5.84 -22.85 -9.68
N SER A 295 6.18 -21.58 -9.94
CA SER A 295 6.39 -21.04 -11.30
C SER A 295 7.79 -21.37 -11.85
N LEU A 296 8.78 -21.57 -10.98
CA LEU A 296 10.20 -21.71 -11.32
C LEU A 296 10.59 -23.11 -11.78
N ASP A 297 9.74 -24.13 -11.61
CA ASP A 297 9.97 -25.44 -12.25
C ASP A 297 9.98 -25.37 -13.77
N ALA A 298 9.53 -24.25 -14.35
CA ALA A 298 9.46 -24.03 -15.78
C ALA A 298 10.63 -23.22 -16.40
N GLY A 299 11.50 -22.50 -15.65
CA GLY A 299 12.40 -21.57 -16.36
C GLY A 299 13.66 -21.02 -15.71
N LEU A 300 13.94 -21.24 -14.43
CA LEU A 300 15.19 -20.69 -13.86
C LEU A 300 16.42 -21.52 -14.25
N PRO A 301 17.52 -20.88 -14.68
CA PRO A 301 18.77 -21.58 -14.90
C PRO A 301 19.17 -22.35 -13.63
N ARG A 302 19.57 -23.62 -13.78
CA ARG A 302 19.94 -24.56 -12.68
C ARG A 302 20.96 -23.97 -11.69
N GLN A 303 21.69 -22.95 -12.08
CA GLN A 303 22.72 -22.26 -11.29
C GLN A 303 22.15 -21.47 -10.11
N PHE A 304 20.89 -21.00 -10.19
CA PHE A 304 20.20 -20.29 -9.11
C PHE A 304 19.37 -21.24 -8.21
N LYS A 305 19.13 -22.48 -8.65
CA LYS A 305 18.41 -23.50 -7.87
C LYS A 305 19.23 -24.06 -6.70
N LYS A 306 20.56 -23.89 -6.68
CA LYS A 306 21.45 -24.49 -5.66
C LYS A 306 21.54 -23.73 -4.33
N SER A 307 21.07 -22.49 -4.22
CA SER A 307 21.14 -21.73 -2.97
C SER A 307 20.02 -22.10 -1.96
N GLU A 308 18.97 -22.78 -2.39
CA GLU A 308 17.84 -23.16 -1.52
C GLU A 308 17.95 -24.59 -0.96
N SER A 309 18.85 -25.44 -1.49
CA SER A 309 18.89 -26.87 -1.15
C SER A 309 19.93 -27.26 -0.08
N SER A 310 20.65 -26.30 0.54
CA SER A 310 21.70 -26.60 1.52
C SER A 310 21.27 -26.42 2.98
N SER A 311 19.99 -26.34 3.30
CA SER A 311 19.49 -26.42 4.68
C SER A 311 18.53 -27.60 4.83
N GLY A 312 19.11 -28.78 5.10
CA GLY A 312 18.46 -29.83 5.87
C GLY A 312 17.38 -30.62 5.15
N GLY A 313 17.78 -31.74 4.56
CA GLY A 313 16.89 -32.86 4.30
C GLY A 313 16.23 -33.33 5.59
N GLY A 314 14.93 -33.16 5.69
CA GLY A 314 14.06 -33.66 6.72
C GLY A 314 12.68 -33.82 6.13
N SER A 315 12.39 -35.03 5.62
CA SER A 315 11.04 -35.51 5.35
C SER A 315 10.24 -35.46 6.66
N GLY A 316 9.34 -34.53 6.77
CA GLY A 316 8.46 -34.39 7.92
C GLY A 316 7.31 -33.47 7.57
N ALA A 317 6.18 -34.05 7.16
CA ALA A 317 4.90 -33.35 7.21
C ALA A 317 4.67 -32.88 8.65
N GLY A 318 4.47 -31.56 8.86
CA GLY A 318 3.97 -31.05 10.13
C GLY A 318 5.03 -30.51 11.08
N SER A 319 5.52 -29.30 10.87
CA SER A 319 5.72 -28.37 11.98
C SER A 319 5.45 -26.96 11.49
N ALA A 320 4.25 -26.48 11.77
CA ALA A 320 3.96 -25.07 11.82
C ALA A 320 4.96 -24.43 12.77
N SER A 321 6.03 -23.80 12.24
CA SER A 321 6.86 -22.92 13.03
C SER A 321 5.98 -21.76 13.49
N SER A 322 5.61 -21.88 14.75
CA SER A 322 4.78 -20.96 15.51
C SER A 322 5.18 -19.50 15.31
N GLY A 323 4.27 -18.67 14.81
CA GLY A 323 4.18 -17.29 15.21
C GLY A 323 3.92 -16.21 14.16
N THR A 324 4.37 -16.34 12.91
CA THR A 324 4.10 -15.29 11.90
C THR A 324 2.89 -15.66 11.05
N PRO A 325 1.85 -14.78 11.03
CA PRO A 325 0.65 -15.00 10.22
C PRO A 325 1.03 -15.10 8.74
N HIS A 326 0.31 -15.94 8.01
CA HIS A 326 0.44 -16.00 6.56
C HIS A 326 -0.13 -14.70 5.93
N TRP A 327 0.37 -14.26 4.75
CA TRP A 327 -0.15 -13.05 4.08
C TRP A 327 -1.67 -13.10 3.84
N MET A 328 -2.17 -14.26 3.46
CA MET A 328 -3.61 -14.46 3.24
C MET A 328 -4.41 -14.33 4.53
N ASP A 329 -3.84 -14.68 5.70
CA ASP A 329 -4.48 -14.47 7.00
C ASP A 329 -4.52 -12.96 7.35
N ALA A 330 -3.45 -12.23 7.02
CA ALA A 330 -3.42 -10.77 7.20
C ALA A 330 -4.47 -10.08 6.31
N LEU A 331 -4.60 -10.52 5.07
CA LEU A 331 -5.60 -10.06 4.12
C LEU A 331 -7.02 -10.32 4.64
N GLN A 332 -7.31 -11.57 5.04
CA GLN A 332 -8.59 -11.98 5.61
C GLN A 332 -8.97 -11.15 6.83
N ARG A 333 -8.09 -11.08 7.84
CA ARG A 333 -8.33 -10.30 9.07
C ARG A 333 -8.53 -8.81 8.80
N THR A 334 -7.84 -8.25 7.81
CA THR A 334 -7.99 -6.84 7.42
C THR A 334 -9.36 -6.59 6.78
N LEU A 335 -9.82 -7.49 5.91
CA LEU A 335 -11.17 -7.42 5.32
C LEU A 335 -12.26 -7.65 6.38
N ASP A 336 -12.09 -8.60 7.30
CA ASP A 336 -13.00 -8.82 8.43
C ASP A 336 -13.11 -7.57 9.33
N ALA A 337 -11.98 -6.93 9.62
CA ALA A 337 -11.93 -5.69 10.38
C ALA A 337 -12.67 -4.54 9.65
N ALA A 338 -12.50 -4.44 8.33
CA ALA A 338 -13.21 -3.45 7.52
C ALA A 338 -14.72 -3.72 7.49
N ASN A 339 -15.16 -4.99 7.37
CA ASN A 339 -16.57 -5.39 7.47
C ASN A 339 -17.15 -4.99 8.83
N GLN A 340 -16.42 -5.23 9.93
CA GLN A 340 -16.85 -4.84 11.27
C GLN A 340 -17.02 -3.31 11.39
N LEU A 341 -16.06 -2.53 10.88
CA LEU A 341 -16.13 -1.07 10.90
C LEU A 341 -17.26 -0.53 10.01
N ALA A 342 -17.46 -1.12 8.82
CA ALA A 342 -18.58 -0.79 7.97
C ALA A 342 -19.92 -1.06 8.69
N GLY A 343 -20.04 -2.18 9.40
CA GLY A 343 -21.21 -2.51 10.20
C GLY A 343 -21.45 -1.57 11.39
N LEU A 344 -20.40 -0.96 11.96
CA LEU A 344 -20.52 0.08 12.99
C LEU A 344 -21.05 1.41 12.43
N LEU A 345 -20.76 1.71 11.16
CA LEU A 345 -21.17 2.96 10.51
C LEU A 345 -22.52 2.85 9.80
N ASP A 346 -22.85 1.71 9.19
CA ASP A 346 -24.06 1.53 8.37
C ASP A 346 -24.71 0.14 8.54
N GLY A 347 -24.65 -0.46 9.71
CA GLY A 347 -25.20 -1.78 9.97
C GLY A 347 -26.04 -1.84 11.25
N PRO A 348 -26.49 -3.04 11.65
CA PRO A 348 -27.24 -3.24 12.89
C PRO A 348 -26.49 -2.78 14.15
N ALA A 349 -25.17 -2.95 14.20
CA ALA A 349 -24.32 -2.48 15.29
C ALA A 349 -24.27 -0.95 15.40
N ALA A 350 -24.65 -0.24 14.35
CA ALA A 350 -24.82 1.20 14.35
C ALA A 350 -25.91 1.71 15.31
N ARG A 351 -26.79 0.84 15.80
CA ARG A 351 -27.82 1.20 16.81
C ARG A 351 -27.24 1.41 18.20
N GLU A 352 -26.11 0.80 18.51
CA GLU A 352 -25.44 0.89 19.81
C GLU A 352 -24.41 2.03 19.88
N PHE A 353 -23.72 2.28 18.76
CA PHE A 353 -22.62 3.23 18.70
C PHE A 353 -22.95 4.46 17.86
N ALA A 354 -22.55 5.63 18.38
CA ALA A 354 -22.75 6.91 17.73
C ALA A 354 -21.70 7.18 16.64
N CYS A 355 -20.43 6.99 16.99
CA CYS A 355 -19.28 7.25 16.14
C CYS A 355 -18.12 6.30 16.49
N VAL A 356 -17.13 6.25 15.62
CA VAL A 356 -15.94 5.42 15.76
C VAL A 356 -14.70 6.31 15.84
N PHE A 357 -13.83 6.06 16.81
CA PHE A 357 -12.47 6.56 16.84
C PHE A 357 -11.51 5.40 16.61
N LEU A 358 -10.88 5.39 15.43
CA LEU A 358 -9.98 4.35 14.98
C LEU A 358 -8.53 4.78 15.20
N HIS A 359 -7.79 3.98 15.94
CA HIS A 359 -6.39 4.22 16.20
C HIS A 359 -5.59 2.90 16.32
N GLY A 360 -4.32 3.00 16.34
CA GLY A 360 -3.34 2.05 16.81
C GLY A 360 -2.32 2.84 17.58
N ARG A 361 -1.16 2.27 17.91
CA ARG A 361 -0.16 3.01 18.67
C ARG A 361 0.20 4.36 18.01
N THR A 362 0.60 4.33 16.74
CA THR A 362 1.04 5.53 15.99
C THR A 362 -0.03 6.12 15.07
N GLY A 363 -1.09 5.37 14.75
CA GLY A 363 -2.15 5.79 13.84
C GLY A 363 -1.71 6.05 12.39
N ARG A 364 -0.62 5.41 11.91
CA ARG A 364 -0.04 5.65 10.58
C ARG A 364 -0.15 4.48 9.60
N ASP A 365 -0.51 3.31 10.06
CA ASP A 365 -0.53 2.07 9.29
C ASP A 365 -1.96 1.57 9.13
N TYR A 366 -2.39 0.56 9.86
CA TYR A 366 -3.73 -0.02 9.77
C TYR A 366 -4.88 0.98 9.98
N SER A 367 -4.68 2.01 10.81
CA SER A 367 -5.72 3.03 11.01
C SER A 367 -6.04 3.78 9.73
N LEU A 368 -5.03 4.10 8.91
CA LEU A 368 -5.19 4.77 7.63
C LEU A 368 -5.73 3.79 6.57
N LEU A 369 -5.20 2.58 6.55
CA LEU A 369 -5.67 1.50 5.66
C LEU A 369 -7.15 1.25 5.84
N LEU A 370 -7.60 1.00 7.07
CA LEU A 370 -9.00 0.72 7.36
C LEU A 370 -9.91 1.93 7.12
N ALA A 371 -9.45 3.14 7.44
CA ALA A 371 -10.21 4.35 7.14
C ALA A 371 -10.43 4.55 5.63
N ALA A 372 -9.45 4.24 4.79
CA ALA A 372 -9.58 4.25 3.34
C ALA A 372 -10.49 3.12 2.84
N LEU A 373 -10.26 1.90 3.31
CA LEU A 373 -10.98 0.71 2.85
C LEU A 373 -12.48 0.79 3.17
N VAL A 374 -12.84 1.25 4.37
CA VAL A 374 -14.24 1.47 4.77
C VAL A 374 -14.92 2.52 3.88
N GLN A 375 -14.22 3.58 3.47
CA GLN A 375 -14.75 4.55 2.51
C GLN A 375 -15.03 3.90 1.15
N VAL A 376 -14.14 3.07 0.65
CA VAL A 376 -14.33 2.32 -0.61
C VAL A 376 -15.55 1.39 -0.51
N MET A 377 -15.76 0.73 0.64
CA MET A 377 -16.87 -0.18 0.86
C MET A 377 -18.22 0.54 0.98
N LEU A 378 -18.27 1.67 1.67
CA LEU A 378 -19.51 2.37 2.00
C LEU A 378 -19.89 3.47 1.00
N CYS A 379 -18.91 4.09 0.30
CA CYS A 379 -19.14 5.25 -0.54
C CYS A 379 -19.00 4.91 -2.03
N PRO A 380 -20.09 4.94 -2.83
CA PRO A 380 -20.01 4.72 -4.27
C PRO A 380 -19.04 5.67 -4.99
N LEU A 381 -18.94 6.92 -4.56
CA LEU A 381 -18.01 7.89 -5.15
C LEU A 381 -16.55 7.51 -4.94
N ALA A 382 -16.22 6.84 -3.83
CA ALA A 382 -14.87 6.33 -3.55
C ALA A 382 -14.45 5.17 -4.48
N ARG A 383 -15.36 4.61 -5.25
CA ARG A 383 -15.13 3.55 -6.25
C ARG A 383 -15.02 4.09 -7.67
N GLN A 384 -15.28 5.38 -7.87
CA GLN A 384 -14.98 6.07 -9.12
C GLN A 384 -13.48 6.34 -9.21
N PHE A 385 -12.98 6.54 -10.41
CA PHE A 385 -11.54 6.73 -10.66
C PHE A 385 -10.96 7.89 -9.85
N ASP A 386 -11.52 9.07 -9.96
CA ASP A 386 -11.06 10.26 -9.23
C ASP A 386 -11.35 10.16 -7.72
N GLY A 387 -12.48 9.59 -7.36
CA GLY A 387 -12.85 9.37 -5.96
C GLY A 387 -11.91 8.42 -5.24
N PHE A 388 -11.47 7.35 -5.89
CA PHE A 388 -10.51 6.41 -5.34
C PHE A 388 -9.13 7.04 -5.12
N LEU A 389 -8.65 7.81 -6.12
CA LEU A 389 -7.39 8.55 -5.99
C LEU A 389 -7.48 9.61 -4.87
N ALA A 390 -8.62 10.27 -4.71
CA ALA A 390 -8.85 11.22 -3.61
C ALA A 390 -8.83 10.53 -2.24
N VAL A 391 -9.38 9.32 -2.12
CA VAL A 391 -9.29 8.52 -0.88
C VAL A 391 -7.84 8.18 -0.55
N ILE A 392 -7.06 7.74 -1.53
CA ILE A 392 -5.63 7.43 -1.35
C ILE A 392 -4.85 8.68 -0.96
N ASP A 393 -5.05 9.78 -1.68
CA ASP A 393 -4.36 11.03 -1.40
C ASP A 393 -4.64 11.49 0.05
N ARG A 394 -5.91 11.52 0.44
CA ARG A 394 -6.31 11.94 1.78
C ARG A 394 -5.81 10.99 2.87
N ALA A 395 -6.09 9.69 2.74
CA ALA A 395 -5.81 8.74 3.81
C ALA A 395 -4.33 8.40 3.95
N PHE A 396 -3.58 8.28 2.84
CA PHE A 396 -2.19 7.85 2.90
C PHE A 396 -1.20 9.00 2.71
N VAL A 397 -1.43 9.89 1.74
CA VAL A 397 -0.47 10.99 1.47
C VAL A 397 -0.63 12.09 2.51
N GLN A 398 -1.83 12.63 2.69
CA GLN A 398 -2.05 13.76 3.60
C GLN A 398 -2.02 13.38 5.07
N PHE A 399 -2.53 12.20 5.45
CA PHE A 399 -2.38 11.67 6.80
C PHE A 399 -1.07 10.91 7.03
N SER A 400 -0.13 11.02 6.06
CA SER A 400 1.28 10.65 6.20
C SER A 400 1.52 9.19 6.59
N HIS A 401 1.05 8.28 5.72
CA HIS A 401 1.62 6.94 5.71
C HIS A 401 3.11 7.06 5.35
N PRO A 402 4.02 6.41 6.10
CA PRO A 402 5.45 6.62 5.93
C PRO A 402 6.00 5.80 4.76
N PHE A 403 5.68 6.21 3.53
CA PHE A 403 6.02 5.49 2.31
C PHE A 403 7.50 5.18 2.17
N HIS A 404 8.37 6.18 2.41
CA HIS A 404 9.81 6.00 2.25
C HIS A 404 10.35 4.87 3.15
N ARG A 405 9.88 4.78 4.41
CA ARG A 405 10.29 3.72 5.32
C ARG A 405 9.58 2.40 5.02
N ARG A 406 8.27 2.44 4.77
CA ARG A 406 7.45 1.23 4.58
C ARG A 406 7.75 0.51 3.27
N CYS A 407 8.09 1.24 2.21
CA CYS A 407 8.45 0.70 0.90
C CYS A 407 9.97 0.64 0.66
N ALA A 408 10.80 0.75 1.70
CA ALA A 408 12.24 0.71 1.57
C ALA A 408 12.77 -0.64 1.05
N ARG A 409 12.08 -1.73 1.37
CA ARG A 409 12.39 -3.10 0.92
C ARG A 409 11.15 -3.79 0.38
N SER A 410 11.32 -4.62 -0.63
CA SER A 410 10.25 -5.42 -1.22
C SER A 410 10.27 -6.88 -0.72
N ALA A 411 9.27 -7.66 -1.14
CA ALA A 411 9.21 -9.08 -0.85
C ALA A 411 10.28 -9.92 -1.55
N LEU A 412 10.97 -9.36 -2.55
CA LEU A 412 12.08 -10.02 -3.24
C LEU A 412 13.44 -9.79 -2.55
N TYR A 413 13.47 -8.97 -1.50
CA TYR A 413 14.68 -8.79 -0.70
C TYR A 413 15.09 -10.12 -0.04
N SER A 414 16.34 -10.54 -0.24
CA SER A 414 16.86 -11.75 0.39
C SER A 414 17.09 -11.51 1.88
N LEU A 415 16.40 -12.25 2.72
CA LEU A 415 16.58 -12.25 4.17
C LEU A 415 17.86 -12.98 4.61
N GLN A 416 18.61 -13.57 3.68
CA GLN A 416 19.87 -14.24 4.01
C GLN A 416 20.96 -13.19 4.27
N PRO A 417 21.67 -13.26 5.41
CA PRO A 417 22.86 -12.46 5.62
C PRO A 417 23.89 -12.85 4.56
N GLN A 418 24.26 -11.89 3.69
CA GLN A 418 25.35 -12.07 2.75
C GLN A 418 26.62 -12.39 3.57
N GLN A 419 27.10 -13.62 3.50
CA GLN A 419 28.42 -13.97 3.99
C GLN A 419 29.45 -13.26 3.11
N GLN A 420 29.81 -12.04 3.49
CA GLN A 420 30.95 -11.33 2.90
C GLN A 420 32.20 -11.66 3.70
N GLN A 421 33.03 -12.48 3.11
CA GLN A 421 34.44 -12.57 3.49
C GLN A 421 35.13 -11.29 2.97
N SER A 422 35.38 -10.31 3.82
CA SER A 422 36.43 -9.31 3.63
C SER A 422 36.65 -8.41 4.85
N SER A 423 37.85 -8.00 5.02
CA SER A 423 38.62 -7.46 6.13
C SER A 423 38.34 -5.99 6.54
N GLN A 424 37.10 -5.50 6.49
CA GLN A 424 36.76 -4.14 6.96
C GLN A 424 35.58 -4.16 7.94
N GLN A 425 35.86 -4.62 9.16
CA GLN A 425 34.84 -4.94 10.16
C GLN A 425 33.97 -3.77 10.65
N GLN A 426 34.47 -2.55 10.78
CA GLN A 426 33.70 -1.44 11.37
C GLN A 426 32.68 -0.80 10.41
N GLN A 427 33.05 -0.59 9.13
CA GLN A 427 32.11 -0.06 8.14
C GLN A 427 31.01 -1.07 7.80
N GLN A 428 31.34 -2.36 7.81
CA GLN A 428 30.37 -3.44 7.59
C GLN A 428 29.35 -3.56 8.72
N GLN A 429 29.76 -3.41 9.99
CA GLN A 429 28.82 -3.41 11.12
C GLN A 429 27.80 -2.26 11.02
N GLN A 430 28.24 -1.08 10.65
CA GLN A 430 27.35 0.08 10.49
C GLN A 430 26.38 -0.10 9.33
N GLN A 431 26.83 -0.65 8.20
CA GLN A 431 25.95 -0.98 7.08
C GLN A 431 24.95 -2.08 7.41
N GLN A 432 25.36 -3.12 8.13
CA GLN A 432 24.47 -4.19 8.60
C GLN A 432 23.40 -3.68 9.57
N LEU A 433 23.76 -2.80 10.50
CA LEU A 433 22.81 -2.16 11.41
C LEU A 433 21.78 -1.32 10.66
N LEU A 434 22.21 -0.53 9.68
CA LEU A 434 21.30 0.27 8.83
C LEU A 434 20.36 -0.60 7.99
N GLN A 435 20.87 -1.71 7.43
CA GLN A 435 20.05 -2.68 6.69
C GLN A 435 19.02 -3.37 7.59
N GLN A 436 19.41 -3.75 8.80
CA GLN A 436 18.50 -4.34 9.79
C GLN A 436 17.42 -3.35 10.23
N GLN A 437 17.75 -2.08 10.43
CA GLN A 437 16.79 -1.04 10.76
C GLN A 437 15.81 -0.81 9.59
N GLN A 438 16.29 -0.72 8.36
CA GLN A 438 15.43 -0.58 7.18
C GLN A 438 14.48 -1.76 7.03
N LEU A 439 14.96 -2.98 7.27
CA LEU A 439 14.14 -4.18 7.21
C LEU A 439 13.06 -4.16 8.30
N ALA A 440 13.42 -3.78 9.53
CA ALA A 440 12.47 -3.68 10.65
C ALA A 440 11.40 -2.59 10.44
N GLU A 441 11.73 -1.52 9.70
CA GLU A 441 10.80 -0.43 9.38
C GLU A 441 9.97 -0.70 8.12
N SER A 442 10.42 -1.60 7.23
CA SER A 442 9.71 -1.94 6.00
C SER A 442 8.48 -2.78 6.29
N ALA A 443 7.34 -2.39 5.73
CA ALA A 443 6.09 -3.12 5.88
C ALA A 443 5.12 -2.79 4.75
N PRO A 444 4.61 -3.77 4.01
CA PRO A 444 3.79 -3.59 2.82
C PRO A 444 2.32 -3.26 3.17
N VAL A 445 2.08 -2.27 4.05
CA VAL A 445 0.73 -1.89 4.50
C VAL A 445 -0.09 -1.31 3.36
N PHE A 446 0.51 -0.44 2.53
CA PHE A 446 -0.20 0.13 1.37
C PHE A 446 -0.50 -0.95 0.33
N LEU A 447 0.41 -1.90 0.14
CA LEU A 447 0.18 -3.06 -0.73
C LEU A 447 -0.97 -3.94 -0.21
N LEU A 448 -1.06 -4.14 1.11
CA LEU A 448 -2.17 -4.86 1.74
C LEU A 448 -3.51 -4.14 1.50
N PHE A 449 -3.54 -2.81 1.56
CA PHE A 449 -4.72 -2.02 1.19
C PHE A 449 -5.13 -2.28 -0.27
N LEU A 450 -4.17 -2.23 -1.20
CA LEU A 450 -4.44 -2.46 -2.62
C LEU A 450 -4.91 -3.91 -2.89
N ASP A 451 -4.35 -4.90 -2.17
CA ASP A 451 -4.78 -6.31 -2.28
C ASP A 451 -6.21 -6.51 -1.73
N CYS A 452 -6.57 -5.83 -0.63
CA CYS A 452 -7.96 -5.77 -0.16
C CYS A 452 -8.89 -5.16 -1.21
N CYS A 453 -8.51 -4.04 -1.84
CA CYS A 453 -9.29 -3.42 -2.92
C CYS A 453 -9.43 -4.34 -4.13
N ARG A 454 -8.35 -5.06 -4.51
CA ARG A 454 -8.41 -6.06 -5.58
C ARG A 454 -9.39 -7.17 -5.26
N CYS A 455 -9.40 -7.69 -4.02
CA CYS A 455 -10.40 -8.69 -3.62
C CYS A 455 -11.82 -8.18 -3.80
N LEU A 456 -12.10 -6.93 -3.41
CA LEU A 456 -13.41 -6.31 -3.64
C LEU A 456 -13.72 -6.12 -5.13
N CYS A 457 -12.75 -5.70 -5.96
CA CYS A 457 -12.93 -5.59 -7.41
C CYS A 457 -13.28 -6.95 -8.05
N ARG A 458 -12.69 -8.04 -7.58
CA ARG A 458 -12.99 -9.40 -8.07
C ARG A 458 -14.35 -9.89 -7.62
N GLN A 459 -14.76 -9.59 -6.38
CA GLN A 459 -16.07 -9.98 -5.86
C GLN A 459 -17.21 -9.12 -6.45
N TYR A 460 -16.91 -7.86 -6.80
CA TYR A 460 -17.88 -6.88 -7.32
C TYR A 460 -17.38 -6.19 -8.60
N PRO A 461 -17.18 -6.93 -9.71
CA PRO A 461 -16.46 -6.41 -10.88
C PRO A 461 -17.12 -5.22 -11.56
N ALA A 462 -18.43 -5.03 -11.44
CA ALA A 462 -19.15 -3.89 -12.00
C ALA A 462 -19.24 -2.67 -11.07
N ALA A 463 -18.72 -2.75 -9.84
CA ALA A 463 -18.86 -1.68 -8.84
C ALA A 463 -17.74 -0.65 -8.88
N PHE A 464 -16.65 -0.92 -9.58
CA PHE A 464 -15.45 -0.08 -9.62
C PHE A 464 -15.21 0.47 -11.02
N GLU A 465 -14.99 1.80 -11.14
CA GLU A 465 -14.70 2.47 -12.40
C GLU A 465 -13.28 2.19 -12.91
N PHE A 466 -12.37 1.82 -12.04
CA PHE A 466 -10.98 1.53 -12.37
C PHE A 466 -10.71 0.02 -12.47
N SER A 467 -9.69 -0.32 -13.22
CA SER A 467 -9.24 -1.70 -13.42
C SER A 467 -8.16 -2.11 -12.41
N GLU A 468 -7.82 -3.39 -12.40
CA GLU A 468 -6.71 -3.95 -11.62
C GLU A 468 -5.36 -3.31 -11.99
N ASP A 469 -5.18 -2.83 -13.24
CA ASP A 469 -3.95 -2.17 -13.67
C ASP A 469 -3.71 -0.84 -12.95
N LEU A 470 -4.78 -0.13 -12.51
CA LEU A 470 -4.61 1.02 -11.64
C LEU A 470 -3.99 0.61 -10.31
N LEU A 471 -4.46 -0.49 -9.71
CA LEU A 471 -3.94 -0.99 -8.43
C LEU A 471 -2.47 -1.43 -8.56
N ILE A 472 -2.11 -2.12 -9.66
CA ILE A 472 -0.73 -2.50 -9.98
C ILE A 472 0.14 -1.25 -10.14
N SER A 473 -0.30 -0.28 -10.94
CA SER A 473 0.45 0.97 -11.14
C SER A 473 0.66 1.76 -9.84
N LEU A 474 -0.34 1.80 -8.96
CA LEU A 474 -0.22 2.40 -7.63
C LEU A 474 0.80 1.65 -6.76
N ALA A 475 0.78 0.31 -6.76
CA ALA A 475 1.74 -0.51 -6.03
C ALA A 475 3.17 -0.26 -6.50
N GLU A 476 3.42 -0.30 -7.81
CA GLU A 476 4.75 -0.04 -8.39
C GLU A 476 5.26 1.36 -8.05
N ASN A 477 4.42 2.38 -8.21
CA ASN A 477 4.78 3.77 -7.90
C ASN A 477 5.00 4.04 -6.41
N ALA A 478 4.44 3.22 -5.51
CA ALA A 478 4.73 3.31 -4.09
C ALA A 478 6.16 2.84 -3.74
N TYR A 479 6.70 1.88 -4.48
CA TYR A 479 8.05 1.35 -4.28
C TYR A 479 9.12 2.09 -5.09
N CYS A 480 8.83 2.40 -6.35
CA CYS A 480 9.75 3.13 -7.23
C CYS A 480 8.96 3.98 -8.22
N SER A 481 9.08 5.29 -8.14
CA SER A 481 8.27 6.22 -8.93
C SER A 481 9.10 7.29 -9.61
N ASN A 482 8.64 7.72 -10.79
CA ASN A 482 9.09 8.95 -11.45
C ASN A 482 8.38 10.20 -10.90
N TYR A 483 7.42 10.02 -9.97
CA TYR A 483 6.54 11.06 -9.44
C TYR A 483 6.75 11.26 -7.95
N GLY A 484 6.51 12.48 -7.46
CA GLY A 484 6.76 12.84 -6.07
C GLY A 484 5.66 12.46 -5.08
N THR A 485 4.51 11.94 -5.53
CA THR A 485 3.31 11.75 -4.70
C THR A 485 3.56 10.89 -3.46
N PHE A 486 4.25 9.75 -3.60
CA PHE A 486 4.58 8.84 -2.51
C PHE A 486 5.97 9.10 -1.89
N LEU A 487 6.62 10.19 -2.28
CA LEU A 487 7.90 10.58 -1.73
C LEU A 487 7.73 11.08 -0.29
N PHE A 488 8.69 10.73 0.58
CA PHE A 488 8.75 11.11 1.99
C PHE A 488 7.69 10.44 2.90
N ASP A 489 7.88 10.62 4.21
CA ASP A 489 7.10 9.94 5.25
C ASP A 489 6.02 10.81 5.89
N ASP A 490 6.08 12.14 5.69
CA ASP A 490 5.15 13.07 6.33
C ASP A 490 5.00 14.41 5.58
N CYS A 491 3.94 15.14 5.93
CA CYS A 491 3.63 16.43 5.33
C CYS A 491 4.71 17.48 5.60
N ALA A 492 5.32 17.47 6.78
CA ALA A 492 6.37 18.41 7.13
C ALA A 492 7.62 18.23 6.26
N SER A 493 8.03 16.99 6.00
CA SER A 493 9.14 16.69 5.09
C SER A 493 8.82 17.08 3.65
N ARG A 494 7.59 16.80 3.17
CA ARG A 494 7.15 17.21 1.82
C ARG A 494 7.15 18.73 1.65
N ALA A 495 6.66 19.47 2.67
CA ALA A 495 6.65 20.93 2.64
C ALA A 495 8.07 21.51 2.72
N ARG A 496 8.88 21.04 3.68
CA ARG A 496 10.27 21.50 3.87
C ARG A 496 11.13 21.29 2.64
N LEU A 497 10.94 20.17 1.94
CA LEU A 497 11.71 19.80 0.76
C LEU A 497 11.03 20.22 -0.55
N GLN A 498 9.95 21.00 -0.47
CA GLN A 498 9.24 21.56 -1.63
C GLN A 498 8.92 20.48 -2.69
N ALA A 499 8.31 19.37 -2.24
CA ALA A 499 8.05 18.24 -3.12
C ALA A 499 7.09 18.60 -4.28
N ALA A 500 6.09 19.43 -4.02
CA ALA A 500 5.11 19.84 -5.01
C ALA A 500 5.69 20.77 -6.09
N GLU A 501 6.65 21.64 -5.72
CA GLU A 501 7.29 22.58 -6.64
C GLU A 501 8.37 21.91 -7.50
N SER A 502 8.96 20.84 -7.01
CA SER A 502 10.14 20.21 -7.59
C SER A 502 9.91 18.87 -8.26
N THR A 503 8.71 18.31 -8.11
CA THR A 503 8.33 17.02 -8.72
C THR A 503 6.96 17.10 -9.37
N VAL A 504 6.72 16.23 -10.35
CA VAL A 504 5.38 16.02 -10.93
C VAL A 504 4.59 15.07 -10.05
N SER A 505 3.30 15.31 -9.88
CA SER A 505 2.41 14.40 -9.18
C SER A 505 2.06 13.18 -10.05
N LEU A 506 1.93 12.00 -9.44
CA LEU A 506 1.40 10.80 -10.10
C LEU A 506 -0.03 11.01 -10.60
N TRP A 507 -0.80 11.86 -9.92
CA TRP A 507 -2.16 12.21 -10.32
C TRP A 507 -2.19 12.91 -11.68
N SER A 508 -1.20 13.77 -11.99
CA SER A 508 -1.04 14.37 -13.32
C SER A 508 -0.80 13.34 -14.42
N HIS A 509 -0.08 12.26 -14.10
CA HIS A 509 0.15 11.17 -15.03
C HIS A 509 -1.14 10.40 -15.33
N PHE A 510 -1.89 10.05 -14.29
CA PHE A 510 -3.16 9.32 -14.43
C PHE A 510 -4.26 10.14 -15.11
N ASP A 511 -4.15 11.47 -15.12
CA ASP A 511 -5.09 12.36 -15.84
C ASP A 511 -4.86 12.41 -17.35
N GLN A 512 -3.73 11.90 -17.85
CA GLN A 512 -3.50 11.82 -19.29
C GLN A 512 -4.56 10.90 -19.94
N PRO A 513 -5.27 11.35 -20.99
CA PRO A 513 -6.36 10.58 -21.59
C PRO A 513 -5.95 9.18 -22.05
N SER A 514 -4.74 9.03 -22.59
CA SER A 514 -4.18 7.74 -23.02
C SER A 514 -3.97 6.78 -21.86
N ILE A 515 -3.47 7.27 -20.72
CA ILE A 515 -3.24 6.49 -19.51
C ILE A 515 -4.57 6.16 -18.84
N ARG A 516 -5.42 7.17 -18.65
CA ARG A 516 -6.73 7.01 -18.01
C ARG A 516 -7.61 5.99 -18.74
N SER A 517 -7.65 6.06 -20.08
CA SER A 517 -8.45 5.11 -20.88
C SER A 517 -8.01 3.66 -20.71
N TYR A 518 -6.74 3.43 -20.46
CA TYR A 518 -6.18 2.11 -20.17
C TYR A 518 -6.55 1.60 -18.76
N LEU A 519 -6.68 2.50 -17.79
CA LEU A 519 -6.90 2.16 -16.38
C LEU A 519 -8.39 2.06 -15.99
N ILE A 520 -9.31 2.41 -16.92
CA ILE A 520 -10.76 2.32 -16.66
C ILE A 520 -11.25 0.89 -16.85
N ASN A 521 -12.20 0.51 -16.01
CA ASN A 521 -12.91 -0.75 -16.07
C ASN A 521 -14.10 -0.64 -17.04
N PRO A 522 -14.12 -1.37 -18.17
CA PRO A 522 -15.21 -1.29 -19.14
C PRO A 522 -16.55 -1.86 -18.63
N LEU A 523 -16.54 -2.67 -17.56
CA LEU A 523 -17.76 -3.23 -16.96
C LEU A 523 -18.46 -2.26 -16.01
N TYR A 524 -17.79 -1.18 -15.60
CA TYR A 524 -18.37 -0.23 -14.68
C TYR A 524 -19.60 0.45 -15.28
N ASN A 525 -20.67 0.46 -14.52
CA ASN A 525 -21.88 1.18 -14.88
C ASN A 525 -22.51 1.83 -13.65
N LEU A 526 -22.45 3.14 -13.59
CA LEU A 526 -22.97 3.94 -12.48
C LEU A 526 -24.47 3.69 -12.22
N ARG A 527 -25.24 3.32 -13.25
CA ARG A 527 -26.69 3.08 -13.15
C ARG A 527 -27.04 1.69 -12.60
N ARG A 528 -26.08 0.77 -12.48
CA ARG A 528 -26.34 -0.56 -11.89
C ARG A 528 -26.54 -0.45 -10.37
N PRO A 529 -27.53 -1.13 -9.79
CA PRO A 529 -27.74 -1.15 -8.33
C PRO A 529 -26.49 -1.58 -7.56
N ALA A 530 -25.71 -2.54 -8.08
CA ALA A 530 -24.46 -2.99 -7.48
C ALA A 530 -23.42 -1.87 -7.29
N SER A 531 -23.37 -0.87 -8.18
CA SER A 531 -22.45 0.26 -8.07
C SER A 531 -22.85 1.23 -6.95
N GLN A 532 -24.10 1.20 -6.51
CA GLN A 532 -24.64 2.05 -5.44
C GLN A 532 -24.72 1.35 -4.08
N ALA A 533 -24.56 0.02 -4.04
CA ALA A 533 -24.68 -0.77 -2.82
C ALA A 533 -23.49 -0.59 -1.88
N VAL A 534 -23.72 -0.86 -0.60
CA VAL A 534 -22.67 -1.12 0.38
C VAL A 534 -22.00 -2.44 0.03
N LEU A 535 -20.68 -2.46 -0.06
CA LEU A 535 -19.90 -3.65 -0.37
C LEU A 535 -19.35 -4.24 0.93
N LEU A 536 -19.70 -5.50 1.21
CA LEU A 536 -19.08 -6.27 2.28
C LEU A 536 -18.21 -7.37 1.66
N ALA A 537 -16.97 -7.46 2.10
CA ALA A 537 -16.05 -8.46 1.59
C ALA A 537 -16.47 -9.88 2.02
N ASP A 538 -16.48 -10.81 1.08
CA ASP A 538 -16.52 -12.23 1.41
C ASP A 538 -15.10 -12.68 1.80
N THR A 539 -14.94 -13.03 3.08
CA THR A 539 -13.62 -13.33 3.66
C THR A 539 -13.34 -14.82 3.77
N ARG A 540 -14.20 -15.68 3.20
CA ARG A 540 -13.95 -17.11 3.16
C ARG A 540 -12.65 -17.41 2.40
N PRO A 541 -11.80 -18.34 2.86
CA PRO A 541 -10.52 -18.63 2.21
C PRO A 541 -10.63 -18.98 0.72
N ALA A 542 -11.74 -19.60 0.29
CA ALA A 542 -11.98 -19.93 -1.11
C ALA A 542 -12.17 -18.70 -2.03
N GLU A 543 -12.53 -17.55 -1.46
CA GLU A 543 -12.74 -16.29 -2.19
C GLU A 543 -11.49 -15.41 -2.23
N LEU A 544 -10.51 -15.71 -1.39
CA LEU A 544 -9.27 -14.97 -1.28
C LEU A 544 -8.19 -15.71 -2.08
N THR A 545 -7.80 -15.12 -3.20
CA THR A 545 -6.73 -15.68 -4.06
C THR A 545 -5.49 -14.79 -4.01
N PRO A 546 -4.28 -15.36 -4.06
CA PRO A 546 -3.05 -14.56 -4.16
C PRO A 546 -3.07 -13.65 -5.39
N TRP A 547 -2.43 -12.51 -5.29
CA TRP A 547 -2.30 -11.56 -6.40
C TRP A 547 -1.12 -11.92 -7.31
N THR A 548 -1.30 -12.98 -8.10
CA THR A 548 -0.24 -13.53 -8.94
C THR A 548 0.26 -12.55 -9.99
N GLU A 549 -0.62 -11.71 -10.54
CA GLU A 549 -0.30 -10.72 -11.56
C GLU A 549 0.74 -9.70 -11.05
N LEU A 550 0.62 -9.29 -9.79
CA LEU A 550 1.58 -8.38 -9.16
C LEU A 550 2.80 -9.13 -8.60
N TYR A 551 2.57 -10.20 -7.84
CA TYR A 551 3.63 -10.87 -7.08
C TYR A 551 4.62 -11.64 -7.97
N LEU A 552 4.20 -12.14 -9.11
CA LEU A 552 5.06 -12.82 -10.09
C LEU A 552 5.53 -11.90 -11.22
N GLY A 553 5.11 -10.63 -11.22
CA GLY A 553 5.51 -9.65 -12.23
C GLY A 553 5.11 -10.02 -13.66
N ALA A 554 4.04 -10.82 -13.82
CA ALA A 554 3.60 -11.33 -15.11
C ALA A 554 2.94 -10.26 -16.00
N VAL A 555 2.69 -9.05 -15.49
CA VAL A 555 1.91 -8.02 -16.19
C VAL A 555 2.61 -6.65 -16.17
N CYS A 556 3.90 -6.56 -16.35
CA CYS A 556 4.48 -5.28 -16.71
C CYS A 556 4.82 -5.28 -18.19
N CYS A 557 3.84 -5.04 -19.03
CA CYS A 557 4.12 -4.45 -20.33
C CYS A 557 4.52 -2.98 -20.11
N PRO A 558 5.73 -2.54 -20.52
CA PRO A 558 5.97 -1.14 -20.76
C PRO A 558 4.88 -0.62 -21.70
N LEU A 559 4.36 0.56 -21.44
CA LEU A 559 3.33 1.21 -22.29
C LEU A 559 3.72 1.28 -23.78
N ALA A 560 5.00 1.09 -24.11
CA ALA A 560 5.54 1.07 -25.47
C ALA A 560 5.32 -0.26 -26.24
N GLU A 561 5.04 -1.39 -25.56
CA GLU A 561 4.96 -2.73 -26.20
C GLU A 561 3.59 -3.40 -26.09
N ALA A 562 2.67 -2.72 -25.52
CA ALA A 562 1.35 -3.30 -25.33
C ALA A 562 0.58 -3.32 -26.67
N PRO A 563 -0.19 -4.41 -26.97
CA PRO A 563 -1.05 -4.45 -28.13
C PRO A 563 -1.97 -3.22 -28.19
N PRO A 564 -2.43 -2.82 -29.38
CA PRO A 564 -3.25 -1.62 -29.55
C PRO A 564 -4.36 -1.55 -28.49
N PRO A 565 -4.74 -0.38 -28.00
CA PRO A 565 -5.71 -0.22 -26.91
C PRO A 565 -7.02 -1.01 -27.13
N ARG A 566 -7.41 -1.18 -28.40
CA ARG A 566 -8.60 -1.97 -28.79
C ARG A 566 -8.46 -3.45 -28.51
N GLU A 567 -7.31 -4.06 -28.79
CA GLU A 567 -7.09 -5.51 -28.57
C GLU A 567 -7.00 -5.84 -27.09
N ARG A 568 -6.37 -4.96 -26.30
CA ARG A 568 -6.32 -5.08 -24.82
C ARG A 568 -7.69 -4.91 -24.20
N LEU A 569 -8.45 -3.92 -24.62
CA LEU A 569 -9.83 -3.74 -24.18
C LEU A 569 -10.69 -4.94 -24.56
N ALA A 570 -10.51 -5.50 -25.75
CA ALA A 570 -11.23 -6.70 -26.18
C ALA A 570 -10.85 -7.94 -25.33
N ALA A 571 -9.56 -8.17 -25.05
CA ALA A 571 -9.11 -9.26 -24.21
C ALA A 571 -9.62 -9.10 -22.76
N ARG A 572 -9.57 -7.90 -22.21
CA ARG A 572 -10.08 -7.60 -20.86
C ARG A 572 -11.59 -7.71 -20.77
N LEU A 573 -12.29 -7.28 -21.81
CA LEU A 573 -13.74 -7.45 -21.92
C LEU A 573 -14.10 -8.94 -21.96
N ALA A 574 -13.37 -9.75 -22.73
CA ALA A 574 -13.58 -11.19 -22.80
C ALA A 574 -13.36 -11.86 -21.43
N ASP A 575 -12.27 -11.55 -20.72
CA ASP A 575 -11.98 -12.05 -19.37
C ASP A 575 -13.05 -11.62 -18.36
N SER A 576 -13.49 -10.37 -18.44
CA SER A 576 -14.55 -9.84 -17.57
C SER A 576 -15.91 -10.49 -17.83
N LEU A 577 -16.26 -10.73 -19.10
CA LEU A 577 -17.49 -11.45 -19.48
C LEU A 577 -17.44 -12.92 -19.05
N GLN A 578 -16.27 -13.53 -19.08
CA GLN A 578 -16.09 -14.89 -18.56
C GLN A 578 -16.31 -14.94 -17.06
N ARG A 579 -15.73 -13.99 -16.30
CA ARG A 579 -15.95 -13.89 -14.85
C ARG A 579 -17.41 -13.58 -14.51
N GLU A 580 -18.09 -12.75 -15.28
CA GLU A 580 -19.54 -12.48 -15.11
C GLU A 580 -20.34 -13.78 -15.25
N ARG A 581 -20.07 -14.62 -16.26
CA ARG A 581 -20.71 -15.93 -16.44
C ARG A 581 -20.44 -16.88 -15.26
N GLU A 582 -19.19 -16.96 -14.80
CA GLU A 582 -18.82 -17.78 -13.64
C GLU A 582 -19.57 -17.34 -12.38
N LEU A 583 -19.73 -16.04 -12.17
CA LEU A 583 -20.49 -15.48 -11.05
C LEU A 583 -22.00 -15.73 -11.19
N GLU A 584 -22.56 -15.62 -12.38
CA GLU A 584 -23.96 -15.94 -12.66
C GLU A 584 -24.27 -17.43 -12.41
N GLU A 585 -23.39 -18.32 -12.88
CA GLU A 585 -23.51 -19.77 -12.62
C GLU A 585 -23.44 -20.08 -11.13
N ARG A 586 -22.54 -19.39 -10.42
CA ARG A 586 -22.39 -19.55 -8.98
C ARG A 586 -23.62 -19.03 -8.24
N LEU A 587 -24.14 -17.87 -8.62
CA LEU A 587 -25.39 -17.33 -8.08
C LEU A 587 -26.57 -18.30 -8.31
N ALA A 588 -26.62 -18.90 -9.51
CA ALA A 588 -27.64 -19.89 -9.82
C ALA A 588 -27.50 -21.19 -8.98
N ARG A 589 -26.26 -21.60 -8.64
CA ARG A 589 -26.01 -22.72 -7.72
C ARG A 589 -26.46 -22.41 -6.30
N LEU A 590 -26.10 -21.23 -5.80
CA LEU A 590 -26.50 -20.78 -4.45
C LEU A 590 -28.01 -20.64 -4.31
N LYS A 591 -28.69 -20.08 -5.32
CA LYS A 591 -30.16 -20.02 -5.33
C LYS A 591 -30.80 -21.40 -5.31
N ARG A 592 -30.23 -22.38 -6.03
CA ARG A 592 -30.71 -23.78 -5.99
C ARG A 592 -30.49 -24.44 -4.63
N GLN A 593 -29.35 -24.17 -3.98
CA GLN A 593 -29.08 -24.64 -2.62
C GLN A 593 -30.06 -24.04 -1.61
N GLN A 594 -30.31 -22.73 -1.64
CA GLN A 594 -31.30 -22.08 -0.78
C GLN A 594 -32.71 -22.64 -0.96
N LEU A 595 -33.08 -22.96 -2.21
CA LEU A 595 -34.38 -23.59 -2.50
C LEU A 595 -34.45 -25.04 -1.98
N SER A 596 -33.33 -25.79 -2.01
CA SER A 596 -33.27 -27.13 -1.44
C SER A 596 -33.32 -27.12 0.08
N ASP A 597 -32.61 -26.18 0.72
CA ASP A 597 -32.57 -26.03 2.18
C ASP A 597 -33.93 -25.60 2.72
N ASN A 598 -34.63 -24.68 2.06
CA ASN A 598 -36.00 -24.26 2.42
C ASN A 598 -37.03 -25.37 2.19
N SER A 599 -36.76 -26.35 1.30
CA SER A 599 -37.66 -27.49 1.08
C SER A 599 -37.47 -28.61 2.12
N THR A 600 -36.29 -28.67 2.75
CA THR A 600 -36.04 -29.64 3.85
C THR A 600 -36.55 -29.17 5.19
N ASP A 601 -36.61 -27.87 5.46
CA ASP A 601 -37.19 -27.30 6.68
C ASP A 601 -38.73 -27.32 6.69
N GLY A 602 -39.37 -27.43 5.53
CA GLY A 602 -40.84 -27.52 5.38
C GLY A 602 -41.43 -28.93 5.60
N CYS A 603 -40.59 -29.97 5.75
CA CYS A 603 -41.04 -31.34 6.01
C CYS A 603 -40.90 -31.80 7.49
N ALA A 604 -40.47 -30.92 8.39
CA ALA A 604 -40.25 -31.19 9.80
C ALA A 604 -41.19 -30.38 10.72
N ALA A 605 -42.34 -29.91 10.21
CA ALA A 605 -43.40 -29.28 10.99
C ALA A 605 -44.67 -30.16 11.01
#